data_7f87094cc8047e8da049f7c66a4e2ae0
#
_entry.id   7f87094cc8047e8da049f7c66a4e2ae0
#
_cell.length_a   1.000
_cell.length_b   1.000
_cell.length_c   1.000
_cell.angle_alpha   90.00
_cell.angle_beta   90.00
_cell.angle_gamma   90.00
#
_symmetry.space_group_name_H-M   'P 1'
#
loop_
_entity.id
_entity.type
_entity.pdbx_description
1 polymer ?
#
loop_
_entity_poly.entity_id
_entity_poly.type
_entity_poly.pdbx_seq_one_letter_code
_entity_poly.pdbx_strand_id
1 'polypeptide(L)'
;AIVAVDQLTKYLAAANLVGKTVTLIPGWLQLHYITNDGMALSLLRGARWLFVVMTAVYLAVVIYVLVKKWFKKTPELWCIAAITGGAIGNFIDRISTGLVIDMICIPWFSTFNVADLFITFGALFLVIYILTKDKELLADKPKEQKKPHDADA
;
A
#
# COMPACT_ATOMS: atom_id res chain seq x y z
N ALA A 1 -5.40 7.91 11.62
CA ALA A 1 -5.85 8.84 10.58
C ALA A 1 -6.25 8.11 9.28
N ILE A 2 -5.35 7.31 8.63
CA ILE A 2 -5.60 6.68 7.31
C ILE A 2 -6.86 5.82 7.30
N VAL A 3 -6.99 4.88 8.25
CA VAL A 3 -8.19 4.02 8.39
C VAL A 3 -9.47 4.85 8.52
N ALA A 4 -9.44 5.91 9.32
CA ALA A 4 -10.60 6.77 9.52
C ALA A 4 -11.01 7.51 8.23
N VAL A 5 -10.03 8.02 7.47
CA VAL A 5 -10.28 8.68 6.18
C VAL A 5 -10.84 7.68 5.17
N ASP A 6 -10.25 6.50 5.08
CA ASP A 6 -10.73 5.44 4.17
C ASP A 6 -12.18 5.04 4.50
N GLN A 7 -12.47 4.71 5.76
CA GLN A 7 -13.81 4.29 6.16
C GLN A 7 -14.86 5.42 6.02
N LEU A 8 -14.46 6.68 6.28
CA LEU A 8 -15.33 7.83 6.08
C LEU A 8 -15.65 8.02 4.59
N THR A 9 -14.66 7.94 3.71
CA THR A 9 -14.89 8.10 2.25
C THR A 9 -15.73 6.96 1.69
N LYS A 10 -15.56 5.73 2.16
CA LYS A 10 -16.41 4.58 1.82
C LYS A 10 -17.86 4.76 2.30
N TYR A 11 -18.04 5.25 3.52
CA TYR A 11 -19.37 5.59 4.05
C TYR A 11 -20.06 6.68 3.20
N LEU A 12 -19.34 7.75 2.88
CA LEU A 12 -19.87 8.85 2.04
C LEU A 12 -20.20 8.35 0.62
N ALA A 13 -19.39 7.48 0.05
CA ALA A 13 -19.66 6.87 -1.25
C ALA A 13 -20.95 6.01 -1.21
N ALA A 14 -21.09 5.17 -0.18
CA ALA A 14 -22.30 4.37 0.01
C ALA A 14 -23.56 5.22 0.21
N ALA A 15 -23.45 6.34 0.92
CA ALA A 15 -24.58 7.23 1.18
C ALA A 15 -25.01 8.07 -0.05
N ASN A 16 -24.07 8.44 -0.94
CA ASN A 16 -24.33 9.45 -1.97
C ASN A 16 -24.18 8.98 -3.41
N LEU A 17 -23.42 7.90 -3.67
CA LEU A 17 -23.01 7.50 -5.02
C LEU A 17 -23.69 6.20 -5.50
N VAL A 18 -24.52 5.54 -4.69
CA VAL A 18 -25.24 4.33 -5.14
C VAL A 18 -26.15 4.67 -6.32
N GLY A 19 -25.95 3.99 -7.46
CA GLY A 19 -26.69 4.22 -8.69
C GLY A 19 -26.36 5.55 -9.41
N LYS A 20 -25.33 6.26 -8.96
CA LYS A 20 -24.93 7.54 -9.55
C LYS A 20 -23.46 7.52 -9.97
N THR A 21 -23.14 8.29 -11.00
CA THR A 21 -21.77 8.57 -11.41
C THR A 21 -21.57 10.08 -11.46
N VAL A 22 -20.55 10.55 -10.75
CA VAL A 22 -20.14 11.96 -10.76
C VAL A 22 -18.85 12.07 -11.55
N THR A 23 -18.88 12.74 -12.68
CA THR A 23 -17.69 12.97 -13.52
C THR A 23 -16.95 14.21 -13.00
N LEU A 24 -15.74 14.03 -12.50
CA LEU A 24 -14.86 15.11 -12.06
C LEU A 24 -14.02 15.64 -13.21
N ILE A 25 -13.44 14.73 -14.01
CA ILE A 25 -12.66 15.07 -15.20
C ILE A 25 -13.15 14.16 -16.33
N PRO A 26 -13.78 14.71 -17.39
CA PRO A 26 -14.31 13.93 -18.50
C PRO A 26 -13.25 12.98 -19.10
N GLY A 27 -13.59 11.70 -19.22
CA GLY A 27 -12.70 10.68 -19.75
C GLY A 27 -11.58 10.20 -18.83
N TRP A 28 -11.34 10.87 -17.68
CA TRP A 28 -10.20 10.59 -16.82
C TRP A 28 -10.54 10.21 -15.39
N LEU A 29 -11.49 10.91 -14.76
CA LEU A 29 -11.77 10.71 -13.34
C LEU A 29 -13.25 10.81 -13.04
N GLN A 30 -13.79 9.77 -12.45
CA GLN A 30 -15.19 9.70 -12.03
C GLN A 30 -15.27 9.19 -10.59
N LEU A 31 -16.35 9.53 -9.92
CA LEU A 31 -16.74 8.92 -8.66
C LEU A 31 -18.03 8.13 -8.87
N HIS A 32 -18.02 6.87 -8.44
CA HIS A 32 -19.19 6.03 -8.37
C HIS A 32 -19.06 5.02 -7.23
N TYR A 33 -20.15 4.40 -6.85
CA TYR A 33 -20.10 3.34 -5.84
C TYR A 33 -20.06 1.98 -6.52
N ILE A 34 -19.05 1.17 -6.21
CA ILE A 34 -18.99 -0.25 -6.60
C ILE A 34 -18.48 -1.09 -5.43
N THR A 35 -18.95 -2.33 -5.35
CA THR A 35 -18.43 -3.32 -4.40
C THR A 35 -17.54 -4.33 -5.11
N ASN A 36 -16.42 -4.65 -4.51
CA ASN A 36 -15.37 -5.50 -5.07
C ASN A 36 -15.16 -6.73 -4.16
N ASP A 37 -15.37 -7.92 -4.70
CA ASP A 37 -15.19 -9.21 -4.03
C ASP A 37 -13.79 -9.84 -4.29
N GLY A 38 -12.93 -9.13 -5.01
CA GLY A 38 -11.61 -9.60 -5.42
C GLY A 38 -10.49 -8.59 -5.19
N MET A 39 -9.51 -8.65 -6.08
CA MET A 39 -8.45 -7.65 -6.25
C MET A 39 -8.78 -6.67 -7.39
N ALA A 40 -7.86 -5.73 -7.64
CA ALA A 40 -7.87 -4.92 -8.84
C ALA A 40 -8.08 -5.79 -10.09
N LEU A 41 -8.82 -5.28 -11.06
CA LEU A 41 -9.18 -6.00 -12.30
C LEU A 41 -10.03 -7.27 -12.07
N SER A 42 -10.75 -7.35 -10.95
CA SER A 42 -11.63 -8.50 -10.59
C SER A 42 -10.90 -9.85 -10.52
N LEU A 43 -9.61 -9.85 -10.24
CA LEU A 43 -8.84 -11.07 -10.00
C LEU A 43 -9.23 -11.70 -8.65
N LEU A 44 -9.21 -13.04 -8.59
CA LEU A 44 -9.53 -13.83 -7.39
C LEU A 44 -10.89 -13.48 -6.77
N ARG A 45 -11.92 -13.34 -7.59
CA ARG A 45 -13.31 -13.13 -7.13
C ARG A 45 -13.73 -14.21 -6.14
N GLY A 46 -14.46 -13.82 -5.09
CA GLY A 46 -14.95 -14.75 -4.07
C GLY A 46 -13.87 -15.23 -3.09
N ALA A 47 -12.61 -14.84 -3.26
CA ALA A 47 -11.51 -15.28 -2.40
C ALA A 47 -11.39 -14.44 -1.09
N ARG A 48 -12.51 -14.01 -0.52
CA ARG A 48 -12.57 -13.20 0.72
C ARG A 48 -11.60 -13.69 1.79
N TRP A 49 -11.67 -14.98 2.12
CA TRP A 49 -10.88 -15.53 3.21
C TRP A 49 -9.38 -15.58 2.91
N LEU A 50 -9.01 -15.73 1.64
CA LEU A 50 -7.61 -15.62 1.23
C LEU A 50 -7.07 -14.22 1.56
N PHE A 51 -7.80 -13.15 1.21
CA PHE A 51 -7.39 -11.77 1.51
C PHE A 51 -7.38 -11.48 3.01
N VAL A 52 -8.35 -12.01 3.76
CA VAL A 52 -8.39 -11.89 5.22
C VAL A 52 -7.14 -12.53 5.84
N VAL A 53 -6.82 -13.76 5.46
CA VAL A 53 -5.63 -14.47 5.96
C VAL A 53 -4.34 -13.76 5.54
N MET A 54 -4.22 -13.37 4.27
CA MET A 54 -3.04 -12.63 3.79
C MET A 54 -2.82 -11.33 4.57
N THR A 55 -3.89 -10.56 4.81
CA THR A 55 -3.77 -9.32 5.57
C THR A 55 -3.42 -9.60 7.04
N ALA A 56 -4.00 -10.63 7.65
CA ALA A 56 -3.66 -11.01 9.03
C ALA A 56 -2.19 -11.43 9.15
N VAL A 57 -1.68 -12.22 8.21
CA VAL A 57 -0.26 -12.60 8.14
C VAL A 57 0.62 -11.36 7.95
N TYR A 58 0.26 -10.46 7.03
CA TYR A 58 0.97 -9.20 6.83
C TYR A 58 1.05 -8.39 8.13
N LEU A 59 -0.07 -8.22 8.84
CA LEU A 59 -0.10 -7.48 10.11
C LEU A 59 0.78 -8.13 11.18
N ALA A 60 0.77 -9.46 11.28
CA ALA A 60 1.65 -10.19 12.20
C ALA A 60 3.13 -9.98 11.87
N VAL A 61 3.50 -10.02 10.58
CA VAL A 61 4.86 -9.74 10.12
C VAL A 61 5.26 -8.29 10.43
N VAL A 62 4.40 -7.30 10.17
CA VAL A 62 4.67 -5.90 10.50
C VAL A 62 4.92 -5.72 12.00
N ILE A 63 4.07 -6.30 12.86
CA ILE A 63 4.25 -6.24 14.32
C ILE A 63 5.60 -6.86 14.70
N TYR A 64 5.92 -8.05 14.19
CA TYR A 64 7.18 -8.71 14.46
C TYR A 64 8.40 -7.85 14.08
N VAL A 65 8.38 -7.28 12.89
CA VAL A 65 9.47 -6.45 12.35
C VAL A 65 9.63 -5.16 13.15
N LEU A 66 8.53 -4.53 13.59
CA LEU A 66 8.55 -3.33 14.43
C LEU A 66 9.08 -3.65 15.83
N VAL A 67 8.66 -4.76 16.45
CA VAL A 67 9.16 -5.21 17.76
C VAL A 67 10.67 -5.51 17.69
N LYS A 68 11.13 -6.13 16.61
CA LYS A 68 12.57 -6.40 16.37
C LYS A 68 13.36 -5.15 15.98
N LYS A 69 12.69 -4.00 15.77
CA LYS A 69 13.32 -2.71 15.39
C LYS A 69 14.18 -2.80 14.13
N TRP A 70 13.75 -3.61 13.15
CA TRP A 70 14.45 -3.73 11.87
C TRP A 70 14.39 -2.43 11.06
N PHE A 71 13.25 -1.76 11.09
CA PHE A 71 13.10 -0.42 10.52
C PHE A 71 13.30 0.62 11.63
N LYS A 72 14.26 1.49 11.45
CA LYS A 72 14.61 2.51 12.45
C LYS A 72 14.48 3.94 11.90
N LYS A 73 14.45 4.07 10.58
CA LYS A 73 14.44 5.39 9.94
C LYS A 73 13.01 5.86 9.75
N THR A 74 12.80 7.13 9.98
CA THR A 74 11.49 7.79 9.89
C THR A 74 10.78 7.57 8.54
N PRO A 75 11.43 7.69 7.35
CA PRO A 75 10.75 7.45 6.09
C PRO A 75 10.23 6.02 5.93
N GLU A 76 10.99 5.01 6.35
CA GLU A 76 10.57 3.61 6.33
C GLU A 76 9.29 3.40 7.16
N LEU A 77 9.28 3.98 8.38
CA LEU A 77 8.14 3.87 9.29
C LEU A 77 6.88 4.55 8.75
N TRP A 78 7.02 5.71 8.08
CA TRP A 78 5.89 6.37 7.42
C TRP A 78 5.31 5.53 6.27
N CYS A 79 6.17 4.92 5.45
CA CYS A 79 5.73 4.03 4.37
C CYS A 79 5.00 2.80 4.93
N ILE A 80 5.57 2.15 5.96
CA ILE A 80 4.94 1.00 6.62
C ILE A 80 3.60 1.40 7.23
N ALA A 81 3.53 2.56 7.89
CA ALA A 81 2.28 3.05 8.46
C ALA A 81 1.20 3.33 7.39
N ALA A 82 1.60 3.86 6.23
CA ALA A 82 0.70 4.09 5.11
C ALA A 82 0.14 2.77 4.56
N ILE A 83 1.01 1.80 4.26
CA ILE A 83 0.60 0.46 3.77
C ILE A 83 -0.31 -0.23 4.80
N THR A 84 0.10 -0.22 6.07
CA THR A 84 -0.65 -0.87 7.15
C THR A 84 -2.01 -0.23 7.35
N GLY A 85 -2.09 1.10 7.33
CA GLY A 85 -3.35 1.82 7.45
C GLY A 85 -4.33 1.49 6.32
N GLY A 86 -3.86 1.47 5.07
CA GLY A 86 -4.66 1.04 3.93
C GLY A 86 -5.07 -0.43 4.02
N ALA A 87 -4.12 -1.32 4.36
CA ALA A 87 -4.43 -2.75 4.53
C ALA A 87 -5.52 -2.99 5.59
N ILE A 88 -5.48 -2.29 6.72
CA ILE A 88 -6.52 -2.36 7.76
C ILE A 88 -7.86 -1.83 7.23
N GLY A 89 -7.90 -0.74 6.46
CA GLY A 89 -9.12 -0.22 5.87
C GLY A 89 -9.85 -1.27 5.02
N ASN A 90 -9.14 -1.89 4.08
CA ASN A 90 -9.70 -2.96 3.25
C ASN A 90 -9.95 -4.27 4.01
N PHE A 91 -9.24 -4.51 5.11
CA PHE A 91 -9.48 -5.66 5.98
C PHE A 91 -10.80 -5.53 6.75
N ILE A 92 -11.11 -4.33 7.27
CA ILE A 92 -12.38 -4.04 7.95
C ILE A 92 -13.56 -4.37 7.04
N ASP A 93 -13.53 -3.91 5.79
CA ASP A 93 -14.58 -4.17 4.81
C ASP A 93 -14.77 -5.68 4.58
N ARG A 94 -13.66 -6.41 4.38
CA ARG A 94 -13.70 -7.86 4.14
C ARG A 94 -14.21 -8.66 5.33
N ILE A 95 -13.89 -8.24 6.56
CA ILE A 95 -14.39 -8.91 7.75
C ILE A 95 -15.88 -8.60 7.97
N SER A 96 -16.29 -7.35 7.78
CA SER A 96 -17.67 -6.92 8.05
C SER A 96 -18.66 -7.40 6.99
N THR A 97 -18.43 -7.07 5.73
CA THR A 97 -19.40 -7.33 4.64
C THR A 97 -18.93 -8.41 3.66
N GLY A 98 -17.63 -8.69 3.60
CA GLY A 98 -17.01 -9.55 2.60
C GLY A 98 -16.61 -8.82 1.33
N LEU A 99 -17.06 -7.59 1.14
CA LEU A 99 -16.88 -6.79 -0.06
C LEU A 99 -16.15 -5.50 0.27
N VAL A 100 -15.21 -5.10 -0.55
CA VAL A 100 -14.53 -3.79 -0.43
C VAL A 100 -15.32 -2.76 -1.22
N ILE A 101 -15.48 -1.57 -0.65
CA ILE A 101 -16.13 -0.45 -1.34
C ILE A 101 -15.06 0.34 -2.09
N ASP A 102 -15.24 0.46 -3.41
CA ASP A 102 -14.42 1.25 -4.31
C ASP A 102 -15.23 2.41 -4.88
N MET A 103 -14.62 3.59 -5.04
CA MET A 103 -15.35 4.77 -5.50
C MET A 103 -14.59 5.65 -6.49
N ILE A 104 -13.27 5.57 -6.56
CA ILE A 104 -12.44 6.39 -7.44
C ILE A 104 -12.22 5.62 -8.73
N CYS A 105 -12.83 6.06 -9.81
CA CYS A 105 -12.79 5.38 -11.12
C CYS A 105 -11.94 6.16 -12.11
N ILE A 106 -10.95 5.47 -12.67
CA ILE A 106 -10.27 5.88 -13.89
C ILE A 106 -10.81 4.97 -15.02
N PRO A 107 -11.67 5.47 -15.93
CA PRO A 107 -12.46 4.63 -16.83
C PRO A 107 -11.69 3.64 -17.70
N TRP A 108 -10.47 4.00 -18.07
CA TRP A 108 -9.58 3.18 -18.91
C TRP A 108 -8.58 2.33 -18.11
N PHE A 109 -8.64 2.37 -16.77
CA PHE A 109 -7.69 1.66 -15.91
C PHE A 109 -8.41 0.79 -14.88
N SER A 110 -8.94 1.37 -13.81
CA SER A 110 -9.57 0.63 -12.70
C SER A 110 -10.40 1.54 -11.81
N THR A 111 -11.19 0.92 -10.93
CA THR A 111 -11.81 1.58 -9.78
C THR A 111 -11.11 1.11 -8.51
N PHE A 112 -10.87 2.02 -7.58
CA PHE A 112 -10.15 1.80 -6.34
C PHE A 112 -10.67 2.72 -5.22
N ASN A 113 -10.13 2.59 -4.03
CA ASN A 113 -10.48 3.38 -2.86
C ASN A 113 -9.27 4.11 -2.26
N VAL A 114 -9.50 4.82 -1.16
CA VAL A 114 -8.44 5.59 -0.48
C VAL A 114 -7.40 4.65 0.15
N ALA A 115 -7.80 3.51 0.70
CA ALA A 115 -6.86 2.52 1.23
C ALA A 115 -5.86 2.04 0.17
N ASP A 116 -6.34 1.78 -1.06
CA ASP A 116 -5.49 1.33 -2.17
C ASP A 116 -4.45 2.37 -2.57
N LEU A 117 -4.78 3.67 -2.50
CA LEU A 117 -3.82 4.75 -2.73
C LEU A 117 -2.69 4.71 -1.68
N PHE A 118 -3.04 4.56 -0.40
CA PHE A 118 -2.04 4.49 0.66
C PHE A 118 -1.18 3.23 0.58
N ILE A 119 -1.75 2.09 0.20
CA ILE A 119 -0.99 0.85 -0.04
C ILE A 119 -0.03 1.06 -1.21
N THR A 120 -0.53 1.53 -2.33
CA THR A 120 0.25 1.66 -3.58
C THR A 120 1.37 2.68 -3.44
N PHE A 121 1.07 3.90 -3.00
CA PHE A 121 2.09 4.93 -2.83
C PHE A 121 3.03 4.63 -1.68
N GLY A 122 2.55 4.06 -0.59
CA GLY A 122 3.39 3.61 0.52
C GLY A 122 4.40 2.56 0.08
N ALA A 123 3.96 1.57 -0.69
CA ALA A 123 4.84 0.54 -1.23
C ALA A 123 5.84 1.10 -2.25
N LEU A 124 5.37 1.94 -3.18
CA LEU A 124 6.23 2.59 -4.17
C LEU A 124 7.33 3.42 -3.52
N PHE A 125 6.98 4.29 -2.58
CA PHE A 125 7.96 5.12 -1.87
C PHE A 125 8.92 4.28 -1.02
N LEU A 126 8.46 3.20 -0.39
CA LEU A 126 9.32 2.30 0.36
C LEU A 126 10.36 1.64 -0.56
N VAL A 127 9.94 1.14 -1.72
CA VAL A 127 10.84 0.52 -2.69
C VAL A 127 11.86 1.54 -3.22
N ILE A 128 11.42 2.74 -3.62
CA ILE A 128 12.33 3.81 -4.07
C ILE A 128 13.34 4.16 -2.98
N TYR A 129 12.88 4.30 -1.74
CA TYR A 129 13.74 4.63 -0.61
C TYR A 129 14.81 3.55 -0.37
N ILE A 130 14.44 2.27 -0.39
CA ILE A 130 15.38 1.16 -0.22
C ILE A 130 16.41 1.15 -1.35
N LEU A 131 15.97 1.28 -2.60
CA LEU A 131 16.87 1.26 -3.76
C LEU A 131 17.84 2.46 -3.79
N THR A 132 17.41 3.62 -3.33
CA THR A 132 18.31 4.80 -3.25
C THR A 132 19.33 4.66 -2.11
N LYS A 133 18.89 4.12 -0.97
CA LYS A 133 19.75 3.88 0.19
C LYS A 133 20.85 2.85 -0.08
N ASP A 134 20.51 1.76 -0.80
CA ASP A 134 21.52 0.75 -1.15
C ASP A 134 22.58 1.30 -2.08
N LYS A 135 22.24 2.22 -2.97
CA LYS A 135 23.22 2.92 -3.81
C LYS A 135 24.20 3.77 -3.00
N GLU A 136 23.72 4.48 -1.97
CA GLU A 136 24.58 5.23 -1.06
C GLU A 136 25.52 4.32 -0.28
N LEU A 137 25.02 3.18 0.24
CA LEU A 137 25.83 2.20 0.95
C LEU A 137 26.89 1.53 0.06
N LEU A 138 26.61 1.34 -1.22
CA LEU A 138 27.56 0.79 -2.20
C LEU A 138 28.58 1.83 -2.65
N ALA A 139 28.21 3.12 -2.68
CA ALA A 139 29.11 4.22 -3.03
C ALA A 139 30.14 4.52 -1.90
N ASP A 140 29.76 4.24 -0.65
CA ASP A 140 30.54 4.57 0.55
C ASP A 140 31.46 3.41 1.00
N LYS A 141 31.60 2.32 0.20
CA LYS A 141 32.61 1.29 0.49
C LYS A 141 33.99 1.90 0.36
N PRO A 142 34.82 1.88 1.43
CA PRO A 142 36.21 2.35 1.35
C PRO A 142 36.91 1.55 0.23
N LYS A 143 37.54 2.28 -0.70
CA LYS A 143 38.45 1.65 -1.65
C LYS A 143 39.46 0.85 -0.86
N GLU A 144 39.45 -0.45 -1.03
CA GLU A 144 40.40 -1.39 -0.44
C GLU A 144 41.83 -0.82 -0.68
N GLN A 145 42.46 -0.35 0.37
CA GLN A 145 43.84 0.12 0.28
C GLN A 145 44.70 -1.06 -0.16
N LYS A 146 45.12 -1.04 -1.41
CA LYS A 146 46.18 -1.94 -1.89
C LYS A 146 47.37 -1.76 -0.90
N LYS A 147 47.64 -2.80 -0.11
CA LYS A 147 48.86 -2.89 0.67
C LYS A 147 50.04 -2.65 -0.28
N PRO A 148 50.99 -1.80 0.09
CA PRO A 148 52.26 -1.73 -0.63
C PRO A 148 52.88 -3.12 -0.63
N HIS A 149 53.21 -3.59 -1.82
CA HIS A 149 54.02 -4.78 -1.98
C HIS A 149 55.42 -4.42 -1.43
N ASP A 150 55.75 -5.00 -0.28
CA ASP A 150 57.10 -4.92 0.25
C ASP A 150 58.08 -5.46 -0.82
N ALA A 151 58.75 -4.54 -1.48
CA ALA A 151 59.96 -4.79 -2.22
C ALA A 151 61.09 -4.71 -1.21
N ASP A 152 61.52 -5.85 -0.71
CA ASP A 152 62.84 -5.96 -0.10
C ASP A 152 63.37 -7.38 -0.22
N ALA A 153 64.63 -7.40 -0.72
CA ALA A 153 65.68 -8.41 -0.76
C ALA A 153 65.61 -9.50 -1.83
#